data_98515478c9d21d1e8fa0570c2e95f8e9
#
_entry.id   98515478c9d21d1e8fa0570c2e95f8e9
#
_cell.length_a   1.000
_cell.length_b   1.000
_cell.length_c   1.000
_cell.angle_alpha   90.00
_cell.angle_beta   90.00
_cell.angle_gamma   90.00
#
_symmetry.space_group_name_H-M   'P 1'
#
loop_
_entity.id
_entity.type
_entity.pdbx_description
1 polymer ?
#
loop_
_entity_poly.entity_id
_entity_poly.type
_entity_poly.pdbx_seq_one_letter_code
_entity_poly.pdbx_strand_id
1 'polypeptide(L)'
;MKRIPALLMAVSLLLCLAACGKPADNVPEQPPQQAETSDPPALEGEALSVLPAEDAGLTEGGYDAYREEDPMAEIVLLPTRSVTDFHYFIVGFREDSELLTLTREDDLYTADALSPGRPLLLAIPFVETIPNRGVSYVDADGALRQYAIVESGKDGTIFLMEEAFDSAA
;
A
#
# COMPACT_ATOMS: atom_id res chain seq x y z
N MET A 1 56.86 -8.69 12.82
CA MET A 1 57.85 -9.11 11.81
C MET A 1 57.20 -10.12 10.88
N LYS A 2 56.93 -9.77 9.69
CA LYS A 2 57.16 -10.41 8.40
C LYS A 2 56.31 -9.73 7.37
N ARG A 3 57.04 -9.21 6.42
CA ARG A 3 56.61 -8.39 5.27
C ARG A 3 56.33 -9.26 4.05
N ILE A 4 55.37 -8.84 3.21
CA ILE A 4 55.43 -8.71 1.72
C ILE A 4 55.32 -10.06 0.92
N PRO A 5 54.84 -10.11 -0.33
CA PRO A 5 54.71 -9.02 -1.32
C PRO A 5 53.43 -8.98 -2.13
N ALA A 6 53.26 -7.82 -2.77
CA ALA A 6 52.45 -7.57 -3.94
C ALA A 6 52.99 -8.39 -5.15
N LEU A 7 52.07 -8.87 -5.98
CA LEU A 7 52.40 -9.23 -7.33
C LEU A 7 51.34 -8.72 -8.31
N LEU A 8 51.82 -7.78 -9.11
CA LEU A 8 51.24 -7.32 -10.34
C LEU A 8 50.92 -8.52 -11.29
N MET A 9 49.78 -8.46 -11.94
CA MET A 9 49.69 -8.91 -13.34
C MET A 9 48.79 -7.97 -14.10
N ALA A 10 49.47 -7.19 -14.85
CA ALA A 10 48.95 -6.39 -15.98
C ALA A 10 48.89 -7.26 -17.23
N VAL A 11 48.12 -6.77 -18.21
CA VAL A 11 48.20 -7.04 -19.67
C VAL A 11 47.47 -8.29 -20.16
N SER A 12 46.34 -8.06 -20.81
CA SER A 12 46.17 -8.48 -22.21
C SER A 12 45.09 -7.65 -22.88
N LEU A 13 45.58 -6.65 -23.57
CA LEU A 13 44.95 -5.93 -24.65
C LEU A 13 45.19 -6.72 -25.94
N LEU A 14 44.18 -7.08 -26.69
CA LEU A 14 44.24 -7.29 -28.17
C LEU A 14 42.81 -7.43 -28.68
N LEU A 15 42.35 -6.38 -29.30
CA LEU A 15 42.08 -6.23 -30.73
C LEU A 15 41.49 -7.47 -31.44
N CYS A 16 40.22 -7.38 -31.78
CA CYS A 16 39.72 -7.87 -33.05
C CYS A 16 38.79 -6.81 -33.64
N LEU A 17 39.37 -6.04 -34.57
CA LEU A 17 38.70 -5.23 -35.55
C LEU A 17 38.27 -6.11 -36.73
N ALA A 18 37.15 -5.72 -37.31
CA ALA A 18 36.71 -5.96 -38.69
C ALA A 18 35.89 -7.23 -38.99
N ALA A 19 34.60 -7.00 -39.11
CA ALA A 19 33.88 -7.50 -40.29
C ALA A 19 32.79 -6.50 -40.65
N CYS A 20 33.00 -5.82 -41.76
CA CYS A 20 31.99 -5.10 -42.52
C CYS A 20 30.88 -6.05 -42.97
N GLY A 21 29.64 -5.66 -42.83
CA GLY A 21 28.48 -6.36 -43.38
C GLY A 21 27.26 -5.46 -43.36
N LYS A 22 26.97 -4.89 -44.44
CA LYS A 22 25.92 -4.04 -44.98
C LYS A 22 24.54 -4.02 -44.33
N PRO A 23 23.75 -2.97 -44.65
CA PRO A 23 22.56 -2.51 -43.94
C PRO A 23 21.27 -3.15 -44.49
N ALA A 24 20.34 -3.34 -43.67
CA ALA A 24 18.89 -3.34 -43.88
C ALA A 24 18.26 -3.89 -42.62
N ASP A 25 17.43 -3.26 -41.98
CA ASP A 25 16.07 -2.98 -42.17
C ASP A 25 15.55 -2.33 -40.88
N ASN A 26 14.81 -1.32 -41.07
CA ASN A 26 13.86 -0.70 -40.21
C ASN A 26 13.45 -1.53 -38.98
N VAL A 27 14.12 -1.31 -37.87
CA VAL A 27 13.49 -1.50 -36.54
C VAL A 27 12.63 -0.26 -36.38
N PRO A 28 11.32 -0.39 -36.21
CA PRO A 28 10.50 0.73 -35.80
C PRO A 28 11.03 1.21 -34.45
N GLU A 29 11.47 2.46 -34.44
CA GLU A 29 11.79 3.19 -33.23
C GLU A 29 10.53 3.17 -32.36
N GLN A 30 10.55 2.28 -31.36
CA GLN A 30 9.51 2.22 -30.35
C GLN A 30 9.57 3.56 -29.62
N PRO A 31 8.50 4.37 -29.64
CA PRO A 31 8.51 5.62 -28.91
C PRO A 31 8.83 5.31 -27.45
N PRO A 32 9.52 6.21 -26.73
CA PRO A 32 9.80 6.00 -25.31
C PRO A 32 8.47 5.72 -24.63
N GLN A 33 8.34 4.53 -24.06
CA GLN A 33 7.25 4.25 -23.14
C GLN A 33 7.37 5.28 -22.04
N GLN A 34 6.50 6.29 -22.11
CA GLN A 34 6.18 7.09 -20.96
C GLN A 34 5.82 6.11 -19.86
N ALA A 35 6.58 6.15 -18.77
CA ALA A 35 6.15 5.56 -17.53
C ALA A 35 4.78 6.20 -17.25
N GLU A 36 3.72 5.48 -17.57
CA GLU A 36 2.41 5.83 -17.07
C GLU A 36 2.55 5.76 -15.55
N THR A 37 2.57 6.93 -14.95
CA THR A 37 2.28 7.10 -13.54
C THR A 37 0.82 6.65 -13.42
N SER A 38 0.63 5.36 -13.20
CA SER A 38 -0.67 4.83 -12.82
C SER A 38 -0.89 5.34 -11.41
N ASP A 39 -1.57 6.46 -11.30
CA ASP A 39 -2.31 6.73 -10.08
C ASP A 39 -3.13 5.46 -9.79
N PRO A 40 -3.09 4.93 -8.54
CA PRO A 40 -3.94 3.81 -8.19
C PRO A 40 -5.36 4.21 -8.59
N PRO A 41 -6.13 3.32 -9.24
CA PRO A 41 -7.49 3.65 -9.64
C PRO A 41 -8.23 4.02 -8.36
N ALA A 42 -8.54 5.31 -8.21
CA ALA A 42 -9.60 5.71 -7.31
C ALA A 42 -10.83 4.98 -7.82
N LEU A 43 -11.25 3.93 -7.12
CA LEU A 43 -12.45 3.19 -7.46
C LEU A 43 -13.60 4.19 -7.37
N GLU A 44 -14.07 4.62 -8.54
CA GLU A 44 -15.20 5.55 -8.61
C GLU A 44 -16.38 4.88 -7.90
N GLY A 45 -16.70 5.41 -6.71
CA GLY A 45 -17.81 4.90 -5.90
C GLY A 45 -17.46 4.51 -4.46
N GLU A 46 -16.18 4.43 -4.08
CA GLU A 46 -15.83 4.14 -2.69
C GLU A 46 -16.19 5.29 -1.76
N ALA A 47 -16.82 4.93 -0.63
CA ALA A 47 -17.22 5.90 0.38
C ALA A 47 -16.05 6.37 1.25
N LEU A 48 -14.94 5.64 1.22
CA LEU A 48 -13.76 5.85 2.05
C LEU A 48 -12.50 5.68 1.21
N SER A 49 -11.53 6.56 1.38
CA SER A 49 -10.18 6.43 0.82
C SER A 49 -9.13 6.55 1.91
N VAL A 50 -7.89 6.16 1.63
CA VAL A 50 -6.77 6.24 2.57
C VAL A 50 -5.60 6.96 1.92
N LEU A 51 -4.90 7.80 2.71
CA LEU A 51 -3.68 8.51 2.31
C LEU A 51 -2.68 8.51 3.48
N PRO A 52 -1.37 8.67 3.21
CA PRO A 52 -0.42 9.09 4.23
C PRO A 52 -0.84 10.42 4.86
N ALA A 53 -0.61 10.60 6.17
CA ALA A 53 -1.06 11.81 6.87
C ALA A 53 -0.44 13.10 6.33
N GLU A 54 0.79 13.03 5.82
CA GLU A 54 1.51 14.14 5.20
C GLU A 54 0.84 14.66 3.93
N ASP A 55 0.11 13.81 3.22
CA ASP A 55 -0.58 14.14 1.97
C ASP A 55 -2.03 14.58 2.19
N ALA A 56 -2.58 14.34 3.38
CA ALA A 56 -4.00 14.56 3.65
C ALA A 56 -4.38 16.04 3.93
N GLY A 57 -3.39 16.93 4.09
CA GLY A 57 -3.64 18.35 4.34
C GLY A 57 -4.45 18.64 5.59
N LEU A 58 -4.29 17.85 6.66
CA LEU A 58 -5.02 17.99 7.91
C LEU A 58 -4.81 19.36 8.55
N THR A 59 -5.89 19.91 9.13
CA THR A 59 -5.85 21.14 9.94
C THR A 59 -6.13 20.80 11.39
N GLU A 60 -5.47 21.47 12.32
CA GLU A 60 -5.65 21.24 13.76
C GLU A 60 -7.13 21.35 14.16
N GLY A 61 -7.64 20.34 14.85
CA GLY A 61 -9.04 20.24 15.29
C GLY A 61 -10.05 19.89 14.19
N GLY A 62 -9.60 19.72 12.94
CA GLY A 62 -10.44 19.36 11.80
C GLY A 62 -10.60 17.86 11.56
N TYR A 63 -10.08 16.99 12.43
CA TYR A 63 -10.11 15.53 12.28
C TYR A 63 -10.31 14.83 13.61
N ASP A 64 -10.76 13.59 13.57
CA ASP A 64 -10.71 12.66 14.70
C ASP A 64 -9.40 11.86 14.64
N ALA A 65 -8.92 11.37 15.77
CA ALA A 65 -7.67 10.63 15.82
C ALA A 65 -7.77 9.41 16.75
N TYR A 66 -7.15 8.34 16.29
CA TYR A 66 -6.87 7.16 17.08
C TYR A 66 -5.39 6.80 16.99
N ARG A 67 -4.79 6.40 18.11
CA ARG A 67 -3.37 6.07 18.19
C ARG A 67 -3.17 4.72 18.88
N GLU A 68 -2.50 3.81 18.19
CA GLU A 68 -2.01 2.56 18.79
C GLU A 68 -0.75 2.78 19.63
N GLU A 69 -0.31 1.75 20.34
CA GLU A 69 0.97 1.76 21.04
C GLU A 69 2.12 1.73 20.02
N ASP A 70 3.18 2.50 20.27
CA ASP A 70 4.40 2.58 19.45
C ASP A 70 4.14 2.78 17.94
N PRO A 71 3.38 3.80 17.53
CA PRO A 71 3.05 4.00 16.13
C PRO A 71 4.30 4.41 15.33
N MET A 72 4.44 3.83 14.14
CA MET A 72 5.52 4.12 13.19
C MET A 72 5.02 4.74 11.89
N ALA A 73 3.71 4.67 11.63
CA ALA A 73 3.06 5.24 10.46
C ALA A 73 1.81 6.03 10.87
N GLU A 74 1.51 7.09 10.12
CA GLU A 74 0.28 7.85 10.27
C GLU A 74 -0.44 7.88 8.92
N ILE A 75 -1.67 7.38 8.91
CA ILE A 75 -2.55 7.36 7.74
C ILE A 75 -3.86 8.06 8.06
N VAL A 76 -4.52 8.56 7.03
CA VAL A 76 -5.79 9.26 7.16
C VAL A 76 -6.84 8.57 6.32
N LEU A 77 -7.93 8.22 6.97
CA LEU A 77 -9.14 7.76 6.31
C LEU A 77 -10.00 8.98 5.96
N LEU A 78 -10.28 9.15 4.67
CA LEU A 78 -11.02 10.27 4.10
C LEU A 78 -12.39 9.80 3.63
N PRO A 79 -13.47 10.07 4.38
CA PRO A 79 -14.81 9.80 3.91
C PRO A 79 -15.19 10.74 2.76
N THR A 80 -15.58 10.20 1.62
CA THR A 80 -16.14 10.95 0.48
C THR A 80 -17.64 11.20 0.65
N ARG A 81 -18.29 10.35 1.45
CA ARG A 81 -19.69 10.44 1.90
C ARG A 81 -19.79 9.89 3.32
N SER A 82 -20.89 10.19 4.01
CA SER A 82 -21.10 9.65 5.35
C SER A 82 -21.25 8.14 5.33
N VAL A 83 -20.57 7.47 6.25
CA VAL A 83 -20.68 6.05 6.53
C VAL A 83 -21.04 5.85 7.99
N THR A 84 -21.68 4.75 8.33
CA THR A 84 -22.12 4.44 9.69
C THR A 84 -21.52 3.12 10.17
N ASP A 85 -21.61 2.85 11.48
CA ASP A 85 -21.11 1.61 12.07
C ASP A 85 -19.66 1.30 11.66
N PHE A 86 -18.80 2.31 11.85
CA PHE A 86 -17.40 2.21 11.46
C PHE A 86 -16.59 1.44 12.49
N HIS A 87 -15.79 0.49 12.02
CA HIS A 87 -14.83 -0.27 12.81
C HIS A 87 -13.45 -0.26 12.18
N TYR A 88 -12.44 -0.15 13.01
CA TYR A 88 -11.04 -0.39 12.69
C TYR A 88 -10.55 -1.56 13.56
N PHE A 89 -9.99 -2.61 12.96
CA PHE A 89 -9.74 -3.88 13.61
C PHE A 89 -8.43 -4.54 13.20
N ILE A 90 -8.02 -5.53 13.98
CA ILE A 90 -6.88 -6.41 13.66
C ILE A 90 -7.31 -7.44 12.61
N VAL A 91 -6.45 -7.63 11.61
CA VAL A 91 -6.58 -8.71 10.63
C VAL A 91 -5.67 -9.86 11.04
N GLY A 92 -6.26 -11.01 11.25
CA GLY A 92 -5.58 -12.28 11.45
C GLY A 92 -5.62 -13.17 10.23
N PHE A 93 -5.05 -14.36 10.38
CA PHE A 93 -4.99 -15.37 9.34
C PHE A 93 -5.38 -16.72 9.89
N ARG A 94 -6.23 -17.43 9.15
CA ARG A 94 -6.54 -18.83 9.41
C ARG A 94 -6.10 -19.67 8.21
N GLU A 95 -5.36 -20.72 8.49
CA GLU A 95 -4.98 -21.71 7.48
C GLU A 95 -5.95 -22.88 7.53
N ASP A 96 -6.73 -23.04 6.47
CA ASP A 96 -7.63 -24.17 6.28
C ASP A 96 -7.18 -24.99 5.07
N SER A 97 -6.58 -26.14 5.33
CA SER A 97 -6.21 -27.19 4.37
C SER A 97 -5.27 -26.78 3.23
N GLU A 98 -5.48 -25.69 2.54
CA GLU A 98 -4.64 -25.17 1.44
C GLU A 98 -4.93 -23.68 1.16
N LEU A 99 -5.84 -23.05 1.91
CA LEU A 99 -6.23 -21.65 1.72
C LEU A 99 -5.91 -20.84 2.96
N LEU A 100 -5.26 -19.70 2.74
CA LEU A 100 -5.09 -18.68 3.75
C LEU A 100 -6.31 -17.76 3.70
N THR A 101 -7.08 -17.74 4.77
CA THR A 101 -8.27 -16.91 4.89
C THR A 101 -8.01 -15.77 5.87
N LEU A 102 -8.38 -14.56 5.47
CA LEU A 102 -8.31 -13.39 6.36
C LEU A 102 -9.42 -13.48 7.40
N THR A 103 -9.09 -13.22 8.64
CA THR A 103 -10.05 -13.18 9.75
C THR A 103 -10.09 -11.79 10.36
N ARG A 104 -11.29 -11.37 10.79
CA ARG A 104 -11.44 -10.20 11.65
C ARG A 104 -11.26 -10.62 13.08
N GLU A 105 -10.34 -9.96 13.77
CA GLU A 105 -10.08 -10.12 15.18
C GLU A 105 -10.65 -8.94 15.98
N ASP A 106 -9.97 -8.52 17.05
CA ASP A 106 -10.44 -7.48 17.96
C ASP A 106 -10.59 -6.11 17.29
N ASP A 107 -11.67 -5.43 17.59
CA ASP A 107 -11.86 -4.03 17.22
C ASP A 107 -10.95 -3.14 18.06
N LEU A 108 -10.17 -2.31 17.38
CA LEU A 108 -9.26 -1.36 18.01
C LEU A 108 -9.92 0.01 18.21
N TYR A 109 -10.79 0.40 17.27
CA TYR A 109 -11.53 1.65 17.32
C TYR A 109 -12.87 1.50 16.63
N THR A 110 -13.91 2.13 17.19
CA THR A 110 -15.25 2.18 16.60
C THR A 110 -15.82 3.58 16.64
N ALA A 111 -16.64 3.91 15.65
CA ALA A 111 -17.40 5.16 15.63
C ALA A 111 -18.78 4.93 15.04
N ASP A 112 -19.79 5.60 15.59
CA ASP A 112 -21.16 5.53 15.06
C ASP A 112 -21.24 5.98 13.60
N ALA A 113 -20.40 6.96 13.22
CA ALA A 113 -20.31 7.46 11.84
C ALA A 113 -18.98 8.15 11.56
N LEU A 114 -18.53 8.10 10.30
CA LEU A 114 -17.53 9.02 9.74
C LEU A 114 -18.20 9.89 8.69
N SER A 115 -17.79 11.17 8.61
CA SER A 115 -18.43 12.17 7.74
C SER A 115 -17.41 12.89 6.87
N PRO A 116 -17.78 13.29 5.65
CA PRO A 116 -16.96 14.19 4.84
C PRO A 116 -16.60 15.46 5.61
N GLY A 117 -15.36 15.92 5.46
CA GLY A 117 -14.86 17.11 6.16
C GLY A 117 -14.41 16.86 7.61
N ARG A 118 -14.57 15.64 8.15
CA ARG A 118 -13.99 15.22 9.42
C ARG A 118 -13.31 13.85 9.27
N PRO A 119 -12.11 13.82 8.67
CA PRO A 119 -11.35 12.59 8.45
C PRO A 119 -10.90 11.97 9.78
N LEU A 120 -10.51 10.69 9.73
CA LEU A 120 -9.95 9.96 10.86
C LEU A 120 -8.45 9.72 10.64
N LEU A 121 -7.62 10.30 11.50
CA LEU A 121 -6.19 10.00 11.59
C LEU A 121 -5.99 8.71 12.40
N LEU A 122 -5.28 7.76 11.82
CA LEU A 122 -4.83 6.54 12.49
C LEU A 122 -3.31 6.58 12.60
N ALA A 123 -2.79 6.58 13.84
CA ALA A 123 -1.38 6.37 14.11
C ALA A 123 -1.18 4.89 14.48
N ILE A 124 -0.53 4.13 13.61
CA ILE A 124 -0.48 2.67 13.62
C ILE A 124 0.97 2.16 13.64
N PRO A 125 1.24 0.92 14.10
CA PRO A 125 2.61 0.41 14.16
C PRO A 125 3.32 0.45 12.80
N PHE A 126 2.68 -0.07 11.76
CA PHE A 126 3.15 -0.03 10.38
C PHE A 126 2.07 -0.52 9.41
N VAL A 127 2.27 -0.26 8.12
CA VAL A 127 1.48 -0.85 7.03
C VAL A 127 2.40 -1.77 6.24
N GLU A 128 1.89 -2.92 5.85
CA GLU A 128 2.64 -3.93 5.09
C GLU A 128 1.86 -4.40 3.85
N THR A 129 2.56 -5.12 2.99
CA THR A 129 1.93 -5.81 1.85
C THR A 129 1.05 -6.98 2.29
N ILE A 130 1.33 -7.55 3.48
CA ILE A 130 0.47 -8.53 4.14
C ILE A 130 -0.42 -7.75 5.11
N PRO A 131 -1.75 -7.74 4.91
CA PRO A 131 -2.64 -6.93 5.73
C PRO A 131 -2.62 -7.38 7.20
N ASN A 132 -2.48 -6.44 8.10
CA ASN A 132 -2.56 -6.65 9.55
C ASN A 132 -3.61 -5.75 10.21
N ARG A 133 -4.21 -4.85 9.42
CA ARG A 133 -5.29 -3.95 9.84
C ARG A 133 -6.37 -3.91 8.78
N GLY A 134 -7.60 -3.75 9.24
CA GLY A 134 -8.77 -3.65 8.39
C GLY A 134 -9.76 -2.61 8.89
N VAL A 135 -10.66 -2.24 8.02
CA VAL A 135 -11.80 -1.37 8.33
C VAL A 135 -13.10 -1.98 7.82
N SER A 136 -14.18 -1.72 8.50
CA SER A 136 -15.52 -2.00 8.00
C SER A 136 -16.48 -0.87 8.32
N TYR A 137 -17.51 -0.73 7.51
CA TYR A 137 -18.56 0.27 7.71
C TYR A 137 -19.84 -0.14 6.96
N VAL A 138 -20.94 0.47 7.33
CA VAL A 138 -22.19 0.39 6.58
C VAL A 138 -22.30 1.63 5.70
N ASP A 139 -22.43 1.42 4.39
CA ASP A 139 -22.56 2.50 3.41
C ASP A 139 -23.99 3.08 3.38
N ALA A 140 -24.20 4.11 2.54
CA ALA A 140 -25.49 4.78 2.42
C ALA A 140 -26.63 3.88 1.90
N ASP A 141 -26.30 2.77 1.25
CA ASP A 141 -27.26 1.78 0.74
C ASP A 141 -27.58 0.70 1.78
N GLY A 142 -26.97 0.79 2.97
CA GLY A 142 -27.10 -0.18 4.04
C GLY A 142 -26.26 -1.45 3.85
N ALA A 143 -25.32 -1.44 2.91
CA ALA A 143 -24.45 -2.57 2.67
C ALA A 143 -23.21 -2.50 3.57
N LEU A 144 -22.85 -3.63 4.20
CA LEU A 144 -21.59 -3.78 4.90
C LEU A 144 -20.45 -3.82 3.89
N ARG A 145 -19.47 -2.96 4.09
CA ARG A 145 -18.21 -2.90 3.32
C ARG A 145 -17.05 -3.25 4.24
N GLN A 146 -16.13 -4.04 3.73
CA GLN A 146 -14.97 -4.49 4.50
C GLN A 146 -13.72 -4.39 3.64
N TYR A 147 -12.64 -3.88 4.23
CA TYR A 147 -11.39 -3.64 3.52
C TYR A 147 -10.19 -3.99 4.40
N ALA A 148 -9.17 -4.55 3.80
CA ALA A 148 -7.84 -4.59 4.37
C ALA A 148 -7.08 -3.30 4.03
N ILE A 149 -6.27 -2.80 4.96
CA ILE A 149 -5.32 -1.71 4.72
C ILE A 149 -4.01 -2.35 4.30
N VAL A 150 -3.54 -2.05 3.10
CA VAL A 150 -2.33 -2.66 2.53
C VAL A 150 -1.42 -1.62 1.90
N GLU A 151 -0.13 -1.93 1.87
CA GLU A 151 0.88 -1.17 1.16
C GLU A 151 1.30 -1.90 -0.12
N SER A 152 1.34 -1.19 -1.23
CA SER A 152 1.85 -1.71 -2.49
C SER A 152 3.35 -2.00 -2.39
N GLY A 153 3.75 -3.24 -2.58
CA GLY A 153 5.17 -3.63 -2.62
C GLY A 153 5.94 -3.05 -3.82
N LYS A 154 5.25 -2.38 -4.77
CA LYS A 154 5.85 -1.78 -5.94
C LYS A 154 6.33 -0.35 -5.69
N ASP A 155 5.55 0.45 -5.00
CA ASP A 155 5.74 1.90 -4.89
C ASP A 155 5.45 2.48 -3.51
N GLY A 156 5.05 1.63 -2.54
CA GLY A 156 4.73 2.06 -1.18
C GLY A 156 3.37 2.77 -1.04
N THR A 157 2.54 2.76 -2.10
CA THR A 157 1.20 3.36 -2.03
C THR A 157 0.32 2.58 -1.05
N ILE A 158 -0.35 3.29 -0.15
CA ILE A 158 -1.32 2.69 0.79
C ILE A 158 -2.71 2.76 0.16
N PHE A 159 -3.45 1.66 0.22
CA PHE A 159 -4.80 1.57 -0.33
C PHE A 159 -5.69 0.63 0.48
N LEU A 160 -7.00 0.74 0.26
CA LEU A 160 -8.01 -0.17 0.81
C LEU A 160 -8.29 -1.28 -0.20
N MET A 161 -8.08 -2.52 0.20
CA MET A 161 -8.36 -3.71 -0.60
C MET A 161 -9.67 -4.33 -0.10
N GLU A 162 -10.69 -4.37 -0.96
CA GLU A 162 -11.97 -4.98 -0.58
C GLU A 162 -11.81 -6.47 -0.32
N GLU A 163 -12.25 -6.92 0.85
CA GLU A 163 -12.10 -8.30 1.31
C GLU A 163 -13.30 -8.74 2.15
N ALA A 164 -13.59 -10.02 2.10
CA ALA A 164 -14.54 -10.65 3.02
C ALA A 164 -13.75 -11.31 4.15
N PHE A 165 -13.97 -10.86 5.38
CA PHE A 165 -13.34 -11.43 6.55
C PHE A 165 -14.25 -12.45 7.22
N ASP A 166 -13.69 -13.60 7.55
CA ASP A 166 -14.36 -14.54 8.44
C ASP A 166 -14.29 -14.03 9.89
N SER A 167 -15.30 -14.30 10.66
CA SER A 167 -15.25 -14.04 12.11
C SER A 167 -14.20 -14.94 12.74
N ALA A 168 -13.39 -14.39 13.64
CA ALA A 168 -12.52 -15.20 14.49
C ALA A 168 -13.38 -16.21 15.27
N ALA A 169 -12.94 -17.47 15.33
CA ALA A 169 -13.67 -18.55 15.96
C ALA A 169 -13.50 -18.53 17.49
#